data_ed3cd1ea1db69c7096fbd5718ab29786
#
_entry.id   ed3cd1ea1db69c7096fbd5718ab29786
#
_cell.length_a   1.000
_cell.length_b   1.000
_cell.length_c   1.000
_cell.angle_alpha   90.00
_cell.angle_beta   90.00
_cell.angle_gamma   90.00
#
_symmetry.space_group_name_H-M   'P 1'
#
loop_
_entity.id
_entity.type
_entity.pdbx_description
1 polymer ?
#
loop_
_entity_poly.entity_id
_entity_poly.type
_entity_poly.pdbx_seq_one_letter_code
_entity_poly.pdbx_strand_id
1 'polypeptide(L)'
;TANMPLLGYGSKAFLLSLLENAIEVSGGRLKADEVEKIIKLGKELLQLPGKPMDGVEETLNVLRERGEYHLVVFTKGELLDQENKFHRSGLKPYFDDIIVVSDKTEASYYQLCERFSINVEQLLMVGNSFRSDIEPVLKLGGWAAHIPFHTIWQHEVVVEYEHPHLLKLEYFTQLKQVL
;
A
#
# COMPACT_ATOMS: atom_id res chain seq x y z
N THR A 1 10.16 1.82 -14.87
CA THR A 1 9.27 2.97 -15.09
C THR A 1 8.54 2.92 -16.42
N ALA A 2 9.17 2.47 -17.50
CA ALA A 2 8.55 2.38 -18.82
C ALA A 2 7.29 1.49 -18.82
N ASN A 3 7.28 0.42 -18.04
CA ASN A 3 6.19 -0.56 -18.00
C ASN A 3 5.03 -0.22 -17.04
N MET A 4 5.21 0.74 -16.13
CA MET A 4 4.17 1.09 -15.16
C MET A 4 2.83 1.52 -15.77
N PRO A 5 2.78 2.31 -16.87
CA PRO A 5 1.51 2.69 -17.47
C PRO A 5 0.73 1.51 -18.07
N LEU A 6 1.43 0.45 -18.50
CA LEU A 6 0.82 -0.73 -19.12
C LEU A 6 0.57 -1.85 -18.10
N LEU A 7 1.54 -2.13 -17.24
CA LEU A 7 1.52 -3.29 -16.34
C LEU A 7 1.04 -2.95 -14.92
N GLY A 8 0.98 -1.65 -14.57
CA GLY A 8 0.60 -1.20 -13.23
C GLY A 8 1.63 -1.53 -12.16
N TYR A 9 1.15 -1.57 -10.91
CA TYR A 9 1.94 -1.91 -9.73
C TYR A 9 1.73 -3.39 -9.37
N GLY A 10 2.79 -4.04 -8.91
CA GLY A 10 2.71 -5.40 -8.38
C GLY A 10 3.89 -6.28 -8.74
N SER A 11 3.96 -7.43 -8.08
CA SER A 11 5.09 -8.37 -8.21
C SER A 11 5.18 -9.00 -9.60
N LYS A 12 4.05 -9.19 -10.29
CA LYS A 12 4.03 -9.72 -11.66
C LYS A 12 4.54 -8.69 -12.68
N ALA A 13 4.12 -7.42 -12.53
CA ALA A 13 4.64 -6.33 -13.35
C ALA A 13 6.15 -6.15 -13.17
N PHE A 14 6.63 -6.26 -11.93
CA PHE A 14 8.05 -6.26 -11.62
C PHE A 14 8.78 -7.43 -12.29
N LEU A 15 8.26 -8.66 -12.20
CA LEU A 15 8.85 -9.85 -12.82
C LEU A 15 8.96 -9.72 -14.35
N LEU A 16 7.91 -9.25 -15.01
CA LEU A 16 7.94 -9.02 -16.46
C LEU A 16 8.97 -7.97 -16.83
N SER A 17 9.04 -6.85 -16.11
CA SER A 17 10.04 -5.81 -16.33
C SER A 17 11.48 -6.31 -16.09
N LEU A 18 11.66 -7.19 -15.11
CA LEU A 18 12.95 -7.82 -14.84
C LEU A 18 13.38 -8.75 -15.98
N LEU A 19 12.45 -9.54 -16.52
CA LEU A 19 12.70 -10.40 -17.69
C LEU A 19 13.06 -9.59 -18.94
N GLU A 20 12.30 -8.54 -19.24
CA GLU A 20 12.60 -7.63 -20.37
C GLU A 20 13.99 -7.01 -20.24
N ASN A 21 14.32 -6.48 -19.05
CA ASN A 21 15.64 -5.93 -18.79
C ASN A 21 16.76 -6.96 -18.94
N ALA A 22 16.55 -8.20 -18.45
CA ALA A 22 17.53 -9.27 -18.57
C ALA A 22 17.76 -9.66 -20.05
N ILE A 23 16.71 -9.70 -20.87
CA ILE A 23 16.81 -9.95 -22.32
C ILE A 23 17.60 -8.82 -22.98
N GLU A 24 17.29 -7.56 -22.67
CA GLU A 24 17.97 -6.40 -23.23
C GLU A 24 19.46 -6.39 -22.89
N VAL A 25 19.80 -6.51 -21.61
CA VAL A 25 21.19 -6.48 -21.12
C VAL A 25 22.02 -7.65 -21.67
N SER A 26 21.40 -8.84 -21.87
CA SER A 26 22.08 -9.99 -22.48
C SER A 26 22.23 -9.86 -24.00
N GLY A 27 21.65 -8.82 -24.61
CA GLY A 27 21.60 -8.66 -26.08
C GLY A 27 20.82 -9.79 -26.76
N GLY A 28 19.74 -10.25 -26.15
CA GLY A 28 18.90 -11.34 -26.63
C GLY A 28 19.48 -12.75 -26.45
N ARG A 29 20.53 -12.89 -25.65
CA ARG A 29 21.25 -14.17 -25.44
C ARG A 29 20.89 -14.86 -24.13
N LEU A 30 19.83 -14.41 -23.47
CA LEU A 30 19.34 -15.00 -22.23
C LEU A 30 18.98 -16.49 -22.45
N LYS A 31 19.53 -17.37 -21.64
CA LYS A 31 19.31 -18.81 -21.75
C LYS A 31 18.05 -19.23 -20.99
N ALA A 32 17.47 -20.37 -21.39
CA ALA A 32 16.25 -20.88 -20.75
C ALA A 32 16.39 -21.11 -19.24
N ASP A 33 17.56 -21.61 -18.80
CA ASP A 33 17.83 -21.82 -17.38
C ASP A 33 17.96 -20.51 -16.59
N GLU A 34 18.40 -19.42 -17.21
CA GLU A 34 18.46 -18.09 -16.61
C GLU A 34 17.05 -17.50 -16.51
N VAL A 35 16.20 -17.67 -17.54
CA VAL A 35 14.78 -17.30 -17.50
C VAL A 35 14.07 -18.05 -16.36
N GLU A 36 14.29 -19.36 -16.23
CA GLU A 36 13.70 -20.19 -15.18
C GLU A 36 14.07 -19.66 -13.77
N LYS A 37 15.34 -19.29 -13.56
CA LYS A 37 15.79 -18.70 -12.29
C LYS A 37 15.07 -17.38 -11.98
N ILE A 38 14.90 -16.50 -12.97
CA ILE A 38 14.18 -15.23 -12.79
C ILE A 38 12.70 -15.49 -12.45
N ILE A 39 12.05 -16.42 -13.15
CA ILE A 39 10.67 -16.79 -12.87
C ILE A 39 10.52 -17.38 -11.45
N LYS A 40 11.47 -18.22 -11.03
CA LYS A 40 11.49 -18.79 -9.68
C LYS A 40 11.59 -17.70 -8.62
N LEU A 41 12.52 -16.75 -8.77
CA LEU A 41 12.66 -15.60 -7.89
C LEU A 41 11.36 -14.77 -7.81
N GLY A 42 10.69 -14.54 -8.95
CA GLY A 42 9.39 -13.85 -8.98
C GLY A 42 8.30 -14.60 -8.22
N LYS A 43 8.25 -15.93 -8.31
CA LYS A 43 7.33 -16.76 -7.55
C LYS A 43 7.62 -16.75 -6.05
N GLU A 44 8.89 -16.76 -5.67
CA GLU A 44 9.32 -16.63 -4.27
C GLU A 44 8.93 -15.25 -3.69
N LEU A 45 9.10 -14.18 -4.47
CA LEU A 45 8.68 -12.83 -4.09
C LEU A 45 7.18 -12.75 -3.77
N LEU A 46 6.34 -13.41 -4.58
CA LEU A 46 4.90 -13.50 -4.36
C LEU A 46 4.52 -14.26 -3.08
N GLN A 47 5.42 -15.09 -2.56
CA GLN A 47 5.20 -15.91 -1.37
C GLN A 47 5.80 -15.30 -0.09
N LEU A 48 6.52 -14.19 -0.19
CA LEU A 48 7.10 -13.55 0.98
C LEU A 48 6.03 -13.24 2.02
N PRO A 49 6.26 -13.57 3.30
CA PRO A 49 5.33 -13.23 4.36
C PRO A 49 5.24 -11.72 4.52
N GLY A 50 4.03 -11.18 4.60
CA GLY A 50 3.79 -9.81 5.03
C GLY A 50 3.90 -9.75 6.55
N LYS A 51 5.11 -9.65 7.11
CA LYS A 51 5.27 -9.54 8.56
C LYS A 51 4.87 -8.14 9.02
N PRO A 52 3.88 -8.01 9.93
CA PRO A 52 3.55 -6.72 10.52
C PRO A 52 4.75 -6.11 11.24
N MET A 53 4.84 -4.78 11.24
CA MET A 53 5.81 -4.07 12.08
C MET A 53 5.44 -4.20 13.56
N ASP A 54 6.43 -3.97 14.43
CA ASP A 54 6.24 -4.06 15.87
C ASP A 54 5.14 -3.11 16.37
N GLY A 55 4.27 -3.61 17.23
CA GLY A 55 3.17 -2.88 17.83
C GLY A 55 1.95 -2.64 16.93
N VAL A 56 1.96 -3.08 15.66
CA VAL A 56 0.81 -2.93 14.75
C VAL A 56 -0.38 -3.73 15.23
N GLU A 57 -0.19 -5.02 15.54
CA GLU A 57 -1.28 -5.89 16.02
C GLU A 57 -1.89 -5.37 17.32
N GLU A 58 -1.05 -5.00 18.30
CA GLU A 58 -1.51 -4.43 19.57
C GLU A 58 -2.35 -3.15 19.35
N THR A 59 -1.88 -2.26 18.47
CA THR A 59 -2.60 -1.01 18.17
C THR A 59 -3.95 -1.27 17.51
N LEU A 60 -3.98 -2.17 16.52
CA LEU A 60 -5.21 -2.54 15.84
C LEU A 60 -6.20 -3.20 16.80
N ASN A 61 -5.71 -4.04 17.74
CA ASN A 61 -6.57 -4.63 18.76
C ASN A 61 -7.23 -3.56 19.63
N VAL A 62 -6.47 -2.57 20.10
CA VAL A 62 -7.01 -1.45 20.90
C VAL A 62 -8.06 -0.66 20.11
N LEU A 63 -7.83 -0.36 18.83
CA LEU A 63 -8.79 0.35 17.99
C LEU A 63 -10.07 -0.47 17.75
N ARG A 64 -9.93 -1.79 17.57
CA ARG A 64 -11.09 -2.71 17.47
C ARG A 64 -11.93 -2.76 18.75
N GLU A 65 -11.27 -2.84 19.92
CA GLU A 65 -11.94 -2.90 21.24
C GLU A 65 -12.71 -1.60 21.53
N ARG A 66 -12.27 -0.45 21.03
CA ARG A 66 -13.03 0.80 21.15
C ARG A 66 -14.36 0.76 20.40
N GLY A 67 -14.44 0.04 19.28
CA GLY A 67 -15.66 -0.12 18.49
C GLY A 67 -16.18 1.15 17.80
N GLU A 68 -15.34 2.18 17.73
CA GLU A 68 -15.69 3.50 17.19
C GLU A 68 -15.35 3.64 15.70
N TYR A 69 -14.50 2.75 15.18
CA TYR A 69 -13.92 2.84 13.83
C TYR A 69 -14.29 1.66 12.97
N HIS A 70 -14.56 1.94 11.70
CA HIS A 70 -14.60 0.94 10.64
C HIS A 70 -13.19 0.84 10.03
N LEU A 71 -12.50 -0.28 10.28
CA LEU A 71 -11.12 -0.45 9.89
C LEU A 71 -11.02 -1.14 8.53
N VAL A 72 -10.44 -0.47 7.55
CA VAL A 72 -10.33 -0.95 6.17
C VAL A 72 -8.89 -0.92 5.70
N VAL A 73 -8.44 -2.01 5.08
CA VAL A 73 -7.19 -1.99 4.31
C VAL A 73 -7.47 -1.38 2.95
N PHE A 74 -6.86 -0.21 2.68
CA PHE A 74 -6.90 0.43 1.38
C PHE A 74 -5.53 0.40 0.73
N THR A 75 -5.36 -0.41 -0.32
CA THR A 75 -4.05 -0.68 -0.92
C THR A 75 -4.08 -0.60 -2.44
N LYS A 76 -2.94 -0.24 -3.06
CA LYS A 76 -2.79 -0.27 -4.52
C LYS A 76 -1.97 -1.47 -4.96
N GLY A 77 -2.33 -2.04 -6.09
CA GLY A 77 -1.62 -3.15 -6.70
C GLY A 77 -2.54 -4.12 -7.43
N GLU A 78 -2.05 -5.33 -7.65
CA GLU A 78 -2.83 -6.39 -8.25
C GLU A 78 -3.67 -7.10 -7.19
N LEU A 79 -4.97 -7.27 -7.46
CA LEU A 79 -5.96 -7.77 -6.50
C LEU A 79 -5.50 -9.04 -5.78
N LEU A 80 -5.19 -10.09 -6.55
CA LEU A 80 -4.80 -11.39 -5.99
C LEU A 80 -3.53 -11.32 -5.14
N ASP A 81 -2.55 -10.51 -5.53
CA ASP A 81 -1.30 -10.32 -4.78
C ASP A 81 -1.57 -9.63 -3.44
N GLN A 82 -2.36 -8.55 -3.45
CA GLN A 82 -2.68 -7.80 -2.23
C GLN A 82 -3.56 -8.60 -1.27
N GLU A 83 -4.56 -9.31 -1.77
CA GLU A 83 -5.39 -10.20 -0.95
C GLU A 83 -4.57 -11.32 -0.30
N ASN A 84 -3.73 -12.01 -1.08
CA ASN A 84 -2.86 -13.05 -0.57
C ASN A 84 -1.85 -12.52 0.47
N LYS A 85 -1.28 -11.34 0.23
CA LYS A 85 -0.37 -10.66 1.17
C LYS A 85 -1.09 -10.32 2.48
N PHE A 86 -2.30 -9.78 2.39
CA PHE A 86 -3.13 -9.48 3.55
C PHE A 86 -3.47 -10.75 4.35
N HIS A 87 -3.85 -11.83 3.67
CA HIS A 87 -4.10 -13.11 4.34
C HIS A 87 -2.86 -13.65 5.08
N ARG A 88 -1.69 -13.59 4.42
CA ARG A 88 -0.42 -14.05 5.03
C ARG A 88 0.07 -13.17 6.17
N SER A 89 -0.35 -11.91 6.24
CA SER A 89 0.05 -11.00 7.32
C SER A 89 -0.54 -11.36 8.69
N GLY A 90 -1.61 -12.15 8.72
CA GLY A 90 -2.35 -12.46 9.96
C GLY A 90 -3.26 -11.32 10.44
N LEU A 91 -3.27 -10.16 9.77
CA LEU A 91 -4.00 -8.97 10.21
C LEU A 91 -5.50 -8.99 9.89
N LYS A 92 -5.98 -9.97 9.12
CA LYS A 92 -7.40 -10.05 8.72
C LYS A 92 -8.39 -9.88 9.86
N PRO A 93 -8.20 -10.46 11.07
CA PRO A 93 -9.17 -10.35 12.17
C PRO A 93 -9.40 -8.92 12.66
N TYR A 94 -8.47 -8.00 12.39
CA TYR A 94 -8.54 -6.61 12.85
C TYR A 94 -9.28 -5.69 11.88
N PHE A 95 -9.54 -6.11 10.64
CA PHE A 95 -10.13 -5.28 9.60
C PHE A 95 -11.50 -5.78 9.19
N ASP A 96 -12.37 -4.86 8.84
CA ASP A 96 -13.73 -5.12 8.36
C ASP A 96 -13.75 -5.43 6.86
N ASP A 97 -12.84 -4.79 6.09
CA ASP A 97 -12.76 -4.99 4.63
C ASP A 97 -11.33 -4.75 4.10
N ILE A 98 -11.11 -5.19 2.86
CA ILE A 98 -9.92 -4.87 2.06
C ILE A 98 -10.36 -4.33 0.70
N ILE A 99 -9.87 -3.17 0.33
CA ILE A 99 -10.13 -2.51 -0.95
C ILE A 99 -8.82 -2.38 -1.70
N VAL A 100 -8.74 -3.02 -2.85
CA VAL A 100 -7.57 -2.96 -3.74
C VAL A 100 -7.91 -2.09 -4.93
N VAL A 101 -7.05 -1.11 -5.21
CA VAL A 101 -7.18 -0.20 -6.35
C VAL A 101 -5.93 -0.24 -7.24
N SER A 102 -6.07 0.15 -8.50
CA SER A 102 -4.93 0.26 -9.42
C SER A 102 -4.00 1.41 -9.05
N ASP A 103 -4.56 2.53 -8.56
CA ASP A 103 -3.82 3.65 -8.01
C ASP A 103 -4.64 4.38 -6.93
N LYS A 104 -3.95 5.06 -6.01
CA LYS A 104 -4.55 5.87 -4.95
C LYS A 104 -4.61 7.32 -5.41
N THR A 105 -5.75 7.68 -5.96
CA THR A 105 -6.06 9.02 -6.48
C THR A 105 -7.20 9.65 -5.69
N GLU A 106 -7.42 10.95 -5.84
CA GLU A 106 -8.60 11.61 -5.26
C GLU A 106 -9.90 10.89 -5.62
N ALA A 107 -10.04 10.45 -6.89
CA ALA A 107 -11.22 9.69 -7.34
C ALA A 107 -11.38 8.35 -6.60
N SER A 108 -10.28 7.61 -6.35
CA SER A 108 -10.36 6.34 -5.63
C SER A 108 -10.72 6.51 -4.15
N TYR A 109 -10.28 7.61 -3.51
CA TYR A 109 -10.70 7.95 -2.14
C TYR A 109 -12.16 8.41 -2.09
N TYR A 110 -12.62 9.17 -3.08
CA TYR A 110 -14.02 9.53 -3.19
C TYR A 110 -14.91 8.29 -3.31
N GLN A 111 -14.57 7.36 -4.21
CA GLN A 111 -15.27 6.08 -4.36
C GLN A 111 -15.24 5.23 -3.07
N LEU A 112 -14.14 5.28 -2.30
CA LEU A 112 -14.06 4.64 -1.00
C LEU A 112 -15.10 5.22 -0.03
N CYS A 113 -15.22 6.55 0.04
CA CYS A 113 -16.23 7.23 0.87
C CYS A 113 -17.67 6.88 0.42
N GLU A 114 -17.94 6.86 -0.88
CA GLU A 114 -19.24 6.44 -1.41
C GLU A 114 -19.59 5.00 -1.03
N ARG A 115 -18.61 4.08 -1.14
CA ARG A 115 -18.80 2.66 -0.78
C ARG A 115 -19.24 2.47 0.66
N PHE A 116 -18.68 3.24 1.59
CA PHE A 116 -19.00 3.16 3.01
C PHE A 116 -20.05 4.19 3.46
N SER A 117 -20.61 4.97 2.54
CA SER A 117 -21.63 5.99 2.81
C SER A 117 -21.18 6.98 3.89
N ILE A 118 -19.93 7.42 3.84
CA ILE A 118 -19.33 8.40 4.75
C ILE A 118 -18.98 9.69 4.01
N ASN A 119 -18.96 10.81 4.74
CA ASN A 119 -18.36 12.04 4.24
C ASN A 119 -16.83 11.97 4.33
N VAL A 120 -16.16 12.73 3.48
CA VAL A 120 -14.68 12.74 3.42
C VAL A 120 -14.05 13.16 4.75
N GLU A 121 -14.69 14.08 5.48
CA GLU A 121 -14.25 14.54 6.80
C GLU A 121 -14.25 13.44 7.87
N GLN A 122 -14.95 12.33 7.61
CA GLN A 122 -14.97 11.14 8.47
C GLN A 122 -13.91 10.11 8.09
N LEU A 123 -13.17 10.34 6.98
CA LEU A 123 -12.10 9.48 6.52
C LEU A 123 -10.77 9.88 7.17
N LEU A 124 -10.11 8.94 7.81
CA LEU A 124 -8.70 9.02 8.17
C LEU A 124 -7.90 7.99 7.38
N MET A 125 -6.98 8.44 6.56
CA MET A 125 -6.01 7.58 5.90
C MET A 125 -4.70 7.51 6.70
N VAL A 126 -4.26 6.33 7.04
CA VAL A 126 -2.98 6.07 7.70
C VAL A 126 -2.04 5.42 6.70
N GLY A 127 -0.90 6.03 6.43
CA GLY A 127 0.03 5.49 5.43
C GLY A 127 1.42 6.12 5.46
N ASN A 128 2.31 5.54 4.64
CA ASN A 128 3.71 5.97 4.57
C ASN A 128 4.06 6.77 3.31
N SER A 129 3.22 6.76 2.29
CA SER A 129 3.46 7.50 1.07
C SER A 129 2.73 8.84 1.10
N PHE A 130 3.49 9.94 1.18
CA PHE A 130 2.87 11.25 1.14
C PHE A 130 2.06 11.46 -0.15
N ARG A 131 2.60 11.02 -1.29
CA ARG A 131 1.97 11.12 -2.60
C ARG A 131 0.67 10.31 -2.73
N SER A 132 0.68 9.06 -2.28
CA SER A 132 -0.42 8.11 -2.53
C SER A 132 -1.41 8.03 -1.38
N ASP A 133 -0.93 8.16 -0.13
CA ASP A 133 -1.77 7.96 1.05
C ASP A 133 -2.26 9.30 1.61
N ILE A 134 -1.40 10.31 1.62
CA ILE A 134 -1.63 11.53 2.39
C ILE A 134 -2.25 12.64 1.53
N GLU A 135 -1.54 13.05 0.49
CA GLU A 135 -1.92 14.20 -0.32
C GLU A 135 -3.34 14.10 -0.93
N PRO A 136 -3.77 12.96 -1.52
CA PRO A 136 -5.09 12.88 -2.13
C PRO A 136 -6.24 13.04 -1.13
N VAL A 137 -6.08 12.50 0.08
CA VAL A 137 -7.09 12.62 1.15
C VAL A 137 -7.17 14.05 1.67
N LEU A 138 -6.02 14.70 1.90
CA LEU A 138 -5.98 16.10 2.35
C LEU A 138 -6.62 17.03 1.32
N LYS A 139 -6.39 16.82 0.02
CA LYS A 139 -7.00 17.61 -1.06
C LYS A 139 -8.52 17.49 -1.10
N LEU A 140 -9.05 16.35 -0.68
CA LEU A 140 -10.49 16.12 -0.57
C LEU A 140 -11.10 16.69 0.72
N GLY A 141 -10.28 17.10 1.71
CA GLY A 141 -10.73 17.61 3.00
C GLY A 141 -10.80 16.56 4.12
N GLY A 142 -10.36 15.34 3.86
CA GLY A 142 -10.24 14.28 4.86
C GLY A 142 -9.04 14.43 5.78
N TRP A 143 -8.84 13.45 6.65
CA TRP A 143 -7.73 13.38 7.58
C TRP A 143 -6.68 12.39 7.13
N ALA A 144 -5.42 12.68 7.42
CA ALA A 144 -4.32 11.79 7.11
C ALA A 144 -3.34 11.68 8.30
N ALA A 145 -2.85 10.46 8.54
CA ALA A 145 -1.76 10.19 9.47
C ALA A 145 -0.57 9.65 8.67
N HIS A 146 0.47 10.46 8.54
CA HIS A 146 1.71 10.11 7.87
C HIS A 146 2.66 9.43 8.84
N ILE A 147 3.01 8.18 8.55
CA ILE A 147 3.97 7.37 9.28
C ILE A 147 5.07 6.98 8.29
N PRO A 148 6.17 7.76 8.19
CA PRO A 148 7.19 7.51 7.18
C PRO A 148 7.85 6.15 7.37
N PHE A 149 8.13 5.47 6.26
CA PHE A 149 8.90 4.23 6.25
C PHE A 149 10.30 4.50 5.68
N HIS A 150 11.32 3.84 6.21
CA HIS A 150 12.73 4.08 5.85
C HIS A 150 13.05 3.83 4.36
N THR A 151 12.19 3.13 3.64
CA THR A 151 12.33 2.88 2.20
C THR A 151 11.15 3.48 1.45
N ILE A 152 11.40 4.52 0.67
CA ILE A 152 10.40 5.16 -0.19
C ILE A 152 10.80 4.89 -1.64
N TRP A 153 9.85 4.46 -2.46
CA TRP A 153 10.06 4.36 -3.89
C TRP A 153 10.31 5.75 -4.50
N GLN A 154 11.29 5.86 -5.39
CA GLN A 154 11.62 7.14 -6.02
C GLN A 154 10.40 7.83 -6.68
N HIS A 155 9.42 7.08 -7.16
CA HIS A 155 8.17 7.59 -7.73
C HIS A 155 7.17 8.12 -6.71
N GLU A 156 7.34 7.77 -5.45
CA GLU A 156 6.51 8.22 -4.33
C GLU A 156 7.10 9.45 -3.63
N VAL A 157 8.30 9.86 -4.02
CA VAL A 157 8.97 11.05 -3.45
C VAL A 157 8.32 12.31 -3.99
N VAL A 158 7.76 13.11 -3.10
CA VAL A 158 7.17 14.43 -3.36
C VAL A 158 7.58 15.39 -2.26
N VAL A 159 7.37 16.68 -2.49
CA VAL A 159 7.57 17.71 -1.46
C VAL A 159 6.42 17.62 -0.46
N GLU A 160 6.74 17.28 0.79
CA GLU A 160 5.78 17.27 1.87
C GLU A 160 5.44 18.69 2.34
N TYR A 161 4.22 18.89 2.83
CA TYR A 161 3.74 20.16 3.34
C TYR A 161 2.95 19.98 4.64
N GLU A 162 2.76 21.07 5.39
CA GLU A 162 1.93 21.07 6.59
C GLU A 162 0.45 21.29 6.23
N HIS A 163 -0.45 20.62 6.94
CA HIS A 163 -1.88 20.77 6.75
C HIS A 163 -2.63 20.59 8.09
N PRO A 164 -3.71 21.33 8.34
CA PRO A 164 -4.48 21.21 9.61
C PRO A 164 -5.02 19.79 9.88
N HIS A 165 -5.32 19.03 8.84
CA HIS A 165 -5.81 17.66 8.92
C HIS A 165 -4.70 16.59 8.78
N LEU A 166 -3.42 16.99 8.89
CA LEU A 166 -2.29 16.09 8.82
C LEU A 166 -1.73 15.80 10.21
N LEU A 167 -1.73 14.53 10.59
CA LEU A 167 -1.03 14.00 11.74
C LEU A 167 0.32 13.43 11.28
N LYS A 168 1.44 13.91 11.81
CA LYS A 168 2.76 13.35 11.57
C LYS A 168 3.16 12.48 12.76
N LEU A 169 3.32 11.19 12.52
CA LEU A 169 3.64 10.20 13.53
C LEU A 169 4.94 9.47 13.14
N GLU A 170 5.74 9.11 14.12
CA GLU A 170 6.97 8.33 13.89
C GLU A 170 6.68 6.83 13.86
N TYR A 171 5.71 6.38 14.67
CA TYR A 171 5.38 4.97 14.86
C TYR A 171 3.87 4.75 14.80
N PHE A 172 3.48 3.59 14.28
CA PHE A 172 2.07 3.17 14.21
C PHE A 172 1.39 3.13 15.58
N THR A 173 2.15 2.81 16.63
CA THR A 173 1.65 2.74 18.02
C THR A 173 1.14 4.08 18.56
N GLN A 174 1.58 5.20 18.00
CA GLN A 174 1.11 6.53 18.40
C GLN A 174 -0.35 6.80 18.02
N LEU A 175 -0.93 6.04 17.08
CA LEU A 175 -2.34 6.13 16.76
C LEU A 175 -3.26 5.95 17.98
N LYS A 176 -2.87 5.11 18.95
CA LYS A 176 -3.62 4.91 20.19
C LYS A 176 -3.79 6.18 21.03
N GLN A 177 -2.93 7.19 20.81
CA GLN A 177 -2.90 8.43 21.59
C GLN A 177 -3.64 9.58 20.89
N VAL A 178 -3.79 9.50 19.58
CA VAL A 178 -4.38 10.58 18.77
C VAL A 178 -5.78 10.26 18.26
N LEU A 179 -6.15 8.99 18.31
CA LEU A 179 -7.48 8.46 18.09
C LEU A 179 -8.13 8.03 19.39
#